data_60b04a14b08b43de3a35ae71dedc2446
#
_entry.id   60b04a14b08b43de3a35ae71dedc2446
#
_cell.length_a   1.000
_cell.length_b   1.000
_cell.length_c   1.000
_cell.angle_alpha   90.00
_cell.angle_beta   90.00
_cell.angle_gamma   90.00
#
_symmetry.space_group_name_H-M   'P 1'
#
loop_
_entity.id
_entity.type
_entity.pdbx_description
1 polymer ?
#
loop_
_entity_poly.entity_id
_entity_poly.type
_entity_poly.pdbx_seq_one_letter_code
_entity_poly.pdbx_strand_id
1 'polypeptide(L)'
;MTKRWLTKENSIKYLNEAFYGHLATVSNNQPYLVPVNYVYQQNHLYIHSALQGQKIANIRENSRICFEISHPIQLLLGEKPCQFGMHYWSVLVFGQAHILDDFNLKTAALKLFIEKYSHKDNLSPMDPNDIENVAIIDITIENISGKANY
;
A
#
# COMPACT_ATOMS: atom_id res chain seq x y z
N MET A 1 -19.75 20.25 5.62
CA MET A 1 -18.54 19.41 5.49
C MET A 1 -17.88 19.66 4.15
N THR A 2 -16.71 20.22 4.15
CA THR A 2 -16.04 20.57 2.89
C THR A 2 -15.01 19.48 2.56
N LYS A 3 -15.42 18.53 1.70
CA LYS A 3 -14.49 17.59 1.10
C LYS A 3 -13.49 18.35 0.25
N ARG A 4 -12.20 18.09 0.44
CA ARG A 4 -11.12 18.70 -0.33
C ARG A 4 -10.20 17.65 -0.91
N TRP A 5 -9.67 17.92 -2.10
CA TRP A 5 -8.61 17.12 -2.68
C TRP A 5 -7.28 17.54 -2.06
N LEU A 6 -6.47 16.56 -1.72
CA LEU A 6 -5.10 16.78 -1.27
C LEU A 6 -4.20 17.05 -2.47
N THR A 7 -3.15 17.82 -2.25
CA THR A 7 -2.07 17.93 -3.22
C THR A 7 -1.36 16.59 -3.36
N LYS A 8 -0.66 16.38 -4.48
CA LYS A 8 0.16 15.18 -4.70
C LYS A 8 1.22 15.05 -3.59
N GLU A 9 1.84 16.14 -3.20
CA GLU A 9 2.85 16.19 -2.14
C GLU A 9 2.28 15.71 -0.79
N ASN A 10 1.11 16.22 -0.38
CA ASN A 10 0.46 15.78 0.85
C ASN A 10 0.02 14.31 0.78
N SER A 11 -0.43 13.84 -0.38
CA SER A 11 -0.77 12.43 -0.57
C SER A 11 0.45 11.52 -0.42
N ILE A 12 1.60 11.92 -0.97
CA ILE A 12 2.87 11.19 -0.81
C ILE A 12 3.35 11.23 0.64
N LYS A 13 3.19 12.36 1.33
CA LYS A 13 3.50 12.45 2.77
C LYS A 13 2.74 11.39 3.56
N TYR A 14 1.42 11.27 3.36
CA TYR A 14 0.64 10.24 4.04
C TYR A 14 1.05 8.82 3.64
N LEU A 15 1.42 8.58 2.38
CA LEU A 15 1.97 7.28 1.95
C LEU A 15 3.27 6.91 2.69
N ASN A 16 4.10 7.88 3.00
CA ASN A 16 5.32 7.64 3.77
C ASN A 16 5.05 7.39 5.27
N GLU A 17 4.04 8.04 5.83
CA GLU A 17 3.73 7.98 7.26
C GLU A 17 2.89 6.76 7.66
N ALA A 18 2.00 6.29 6.79
CA ALA A 18 1.12 5.16 7.11
C ALA A 18 1.89 3.83 7.15
N PHE A 19 1.54 2.97 8.11
CA PHE A 19 2.22 1.69 8.34
C PHE A 19 1.66 0.53 7.53
N TYR A 20 0.43 0.63 7.08
CA TYR A 20 -0.21 -0.39 6.24
C TYR A 20 -1.25 0.26 5.34
N GLY A 21 -1.66 -0.48 4.36
CA GLY A 21 -2.76 -0.11 3.46
C GLY A 21 -3.49 -1.35 2.98
N HIS A 22 -4.42 -1.16 2.07
CA HIS A 22 -5.22 -2.22 1.48
C HIS A 22 -4.91 -2.34 0.01
N LEU A 23 -4.48 -3.53 -0.40
CA LEU A 23 -4.23 -3.86 -1.80
C LEU A 23 -5.44 -4.56 -2.39
N ALA A 24 -6.03 -3.94 -3.41
CA ALA A 24 -7.07 -4.54 -4.23
C ALA A 24 -6.47 -5.08 -5.52
N THR A 25 -6.76 -6.33 -5.80
CA THR A 25 -6.45 -7.04 -7.04
C THR A 25 -7.71 -7.61 -7.65
N VAL A 26 -7.70 -7.94 -8.93
CA VAL A 26 -8.86 -8.49 -9.62
C VAL A 26 -8.43 -9.58 -10.59
N SER A 27 -9.16 -10.68 -10.59
CA SER A 27 -9.04 -11.77 -11.57
C SER A 27 -10.44 -12.31 -11.87
N ASN A 28 -10.74 -12.61 -13.13
CA ASN A 28 -12.05 -13.10 -13.56
C ASN A 28 -13.24 -12.26 -13.04
N ASN A 29 -13.11 -10.93 -13.06
CA ASN A 29 -14.07 -9.97 -12.52
C ASN A 29 -14.35 -10.11 -11.00
N GLN A 30 -13.59 -10.93 -10.27
CA GLN A 30 -13.70 -11.07 -8.83
C GLN A 30 -12.67 -10.13 -8.15
N PRO A 31 -13.12 -9.08 -7.47
CA PRO A 31 -12.23 -8.24 -6.67
C PRO A 31 -11.76 -8.99 -5.42
N TYR A 32 -10.53 -8.72 -5.01
CA TYR A 32 -9.91 -9.28 -3.82
C TYR A 32 -9.15 -8.17 -3.09
N LEU A 33 -9.40 -8.00 -1.80
CA LEU A 33 -8.84 -6.94 -0.97
C LEU A 33 -8.17 -7.51 0.27
N VAL A 34 -6.93 -7.10 0.54
CA VAL A 34 -6.18 -7.52 1.73
C VAL A 34 -5.37 -6.37 2.32
N PRO A 35 -5.22 -6.32 3.66
CA PRO A 35 -4.28 -5.41 4.30
C PRO A 35 -2.83 -5.90 4.05
N VAL A 36 -1.94 -4.94 3.81
CA VAL A 36 -0.52 -5.22 3.56
C VAL A 36 0.37 -4.13 4.16
N ASN A 37 1.55 -4.51 4.61
CA ASN A 37 2.64 -3.56 4.84
C ASN A 37 3.26 -3.18 3.49
N TYR A 38 3.77 -1.97 3.40
CA TYR A 38 4.32 -1.45 2.15
C TYR A 38 5.37 -0.37 2.37
N VAL A 39 6.15 -0.09 1.35
CA VAL A 39 7.06 1.05 1.29
C VAL A 39 6.81 1.82 0.01
N TYR A 40 6.71 3.15 0.13
CA TYR A 40 6.72 4.07 -1.02
C TYR A 40 8.15 4.52 -1.32
N GLN A 41 8.55 4.44 -2.57
CA GLN A 41 9.87 4.91 -3.04
C GLN A 41 9.79 5.34 -4.50
N GLN A 42 10.07 6.61 -4.79
CA GLN A 42 10.24 7.12 -6.16
C GLN A 42 9.15 6.67 -7.16
N ASN A 43 7.89 6.90 -6.81
CA ASN A 43 6.73 6.52 -7.62
C ASN A 43 6.46 5.00 -7.72
N HIS A 44 7.01 4.22 -6.79
CA HIS A 44 6.74 2.80 -6.61
C HIS A 44 6.18 2.51 -5.24
N LEU A 45 5.36 1.47 -5.14
CA LEU A 45 5.03 0.80 -3.87
C LEU A 45 5.62 -0.60 -3.90
N TYR A 46 6.34 -0.96 -2.84
CA TYR A 46 6.86 -2.31 -2.65
C TYR A 46 6.08 -2.99 -1.53
N ILE A 47 5.68 -4.24 -1.76
CA ILE A 47 4.96 -5.07 -0.80
C ILE A 47 5.67 -6.42 -0.73
N HIS A 48 6.05 -6.86 0.47
CA HIS A 48 6.53 -8.23 0.63
C HIS A 48 5.38 -9.20 0.89
N SER A 49 5.50 -10.42 0.43
CA SER A 49 4.44 -11.42 0.47
C SER A 49 5.03 -12.83 0.48
N ALA A 50 4.22 -13.81 0.86
CA ALA A 50 4.53 -15.20 0.55
C ALA A 50 4.64 -15.40 -0.97
N LEU A 51 5.41 -16.41 -1.39
CA LEU A 51 5.64 -16.73 -2.82
C LEU A 51 4.36 -17.11 -3.56
N GLN A 52 3.34 -17.58 -2.83
CA GLN A 52 2.07 -18.03 -3.38
C GLN A 52 0.90 -17.42 -2.61
N GLY A 53 -0.27 -17.44 -3.19
CA GLY A 53 -1.51 -16.98 -2.59
C GLY A 53 -2.36 -16.19 -3.59
N GLN A 54 -3.58 -15.85 -3.19
CA GLN A 54 -4.58 -15.27 -4.07
C GLN A 54 -4.11 -13.95 -4.72
N LYS A 55 -3.49 -13.05 -3.96
CA LYS A 55 -3.00 -11.78 -4.52
C LYS A 55 -1.88 -11.98 -5.55
N ILE A 56 -0.99 -12.96 -5.33
CA ILE A 56 0.08 -13.31 -6.30
C ILE A 56 -0.52 -13.89 -7.58
N ALA A 57 -1.46 -14.83 -7.46
CA ALA A 57 -2.17 -15.40 -8.60
C ALA A 57 -2.91 -14.33 -9.40
N ASN A 58 -3.64 -13.44 -8.72
CA ASN A 58 -4.37 -12.35 -9.36
C ASN A 58 -3.44 -11.41 -10.13
N ILE A 59 -2.32 -11.00 -9.53
CA ILE A 59 -1.35 -10.09 -10.16
C ILE A 59 -0.73 -10.72 -11.41
N ARG A 60 -0.45 -12.02 -11.39
CA ARG A 60 0.08 -12.72 -12.56
C ARG A 60 -0.90 -12.76 -13.74
N GLU A 61 -2.19 -12.82 -13.47
CA GLU A 61 -3.22 -12.78 -14.50
C GLU A 61 -3.60 -11.37 -14.93
N ASN A 62 -3.63 -10.44 -13.98
CA ASN A 62 -4.02 -9.05 -14.21
C ASN A 62 -3.17 -8.12 -13.33
N SER A 63 -2.32 -7.35 -13.96
CA SER A 63 -1.40 -6.44 -13.27
C SER A 63 -2.07 -5.21 -12.66
N ARG A 64 -3.30 -4.90 -13.02
CA ARG A 64 -3.98 -3.69 -12.55
C ARG A 64 -4.37 -3.81 -11.08
N ILE A 65 -4.01 -2.78 -10.32
CA ILE A 65 -4.29 -2.73 -8.88
C ILE A 65 -4.90 -1.39 -8.46
N CYS A 66 -5.58 -1.42 -7.34
CA CYS A 66 -5.86 -0.26 -6.53
C CYS A 66 -5.30 -0.47 -5.13
N PHE A 67 -4.60 0.52 -4.62
CA PHE A 67 -4.07 0.51 -3.26
C PHE A 67 -4.64 1.70 -2.49
N GLU A 68 -4.99 1.51 -1.24
CA GLU A 68 -5.61 2.52 -0.39
C GLU A 68 -4.95 2.59 0.97
N ILE A 69 -4.76 3.82 1.46
CA ILE A 69 -4.54 4.11 2.87
C ILE A 69 -5.57 5.12 3.34
N SER A 70 -6.02 4.99 4.58
CA SER A 70 -6.91 5.97 5.19
C SER A 70 -6.75 6.02 6.70
N HIS A 71 -7.18 7.13 7.26
CA HIS A 71 -7.20 7.31 8.70
C HIS A 71 -8.49 8.03 9.13
N PRO A 72 -9.32 7.39 9.96
CA PRO A 72 -10.44 8.06 10.59
C PRO A 72 -9.93 9.00 11.68
N ILE A 73 -10.42 10.24 11.67
CA ILE A 73 -10.02 11.26 12.66
C ILE A 73 -11.10 11.39 13.75
N GLN A 74 -12.35 11.55 13.33
CA GLN A 74 -13.47 11.79 14.25
C GLN A 74 -14.79 11.34 13.64
N LEU A 75 -15.57 10.60 14.42
CA LEU A 75 -16.96 10.30 14.09
C LEU A 75 -17.83 11.55 14.32
N LEU A 76 -18.64 11.88 13.33
CA LEU A 76 -19.59 12.98 13.39
C LEU A 76 -21.00 12.42 13.63
N LEU A 77 -21.58 12.81 14.75
CA LEU A 77 -22.93 12.42 15.11
C LEU A 77 -23.89 13.57 14.79
N GLY A 78 -25.13 13.24 14.46
CA GLY A 78 -26.19 14.19 14.20
C GLY A 78 -27.53 13.65 14.70
N GLU A 79 -28.58 14.47 14.63
CA GLU A 79 -29.91 14.09 15.04
C GLU A 79 -30.63 13.20 14.02
N LYS A 80 -30.14 13.20 12.77
CA LYS A 80 -30.71 12.40 11.67
C LYS A 80 -29.62 11.53 11.04
N PRO A 81 -29.95 10.33 10.54
CA PRO A 81 -28.96 9.44 9.93
C PRO A 81 -28.14 10.06 8.80
N CYS A 82 -28.73 10.94 8.00
CA CYS A 82 -28.03 11.64 6.91
C CYS A 82 -26.98 12.67 7.39
N GLN A 83 -26.95 12.97 8.67
CA GLN A 83 -25.98 13.87 9.30
C GLN A 83 -24.78 13.10 9.88
N PHE A 84 -24.86 11.76 9.97
CA PHE A 84 -23.72 10.96 10.40
C PHE A 84 -22.61 11.03 9.37
N GLY A 85 -21.40 11.12 9.84
CA GLY A 85 -20.24 11.23 8.99
C GLY A 85 -18.96 11.00 9.75
N MET A 86 -17.84 11.24 9.07
CA MET A 86 -16.53 11.06 9.66
C MET A 86 -15.55 12.10 9.10
N HIS A 87 -14.78 12.68 9.97
CA HIS A 87 -13.54 13.34 9.56
C HIS A 87 -12.49 12.28 9.27
N TYR A 88 -11.85 12.37 8.12
CA TYR A 88 -10.86 11.39 7.66
C TYR A 88 -9.95 12.00 6.60
N TRP A 89 -8.88 11.34 6.32
CA TRP A 89 -8.17 11.45 5.06
C TRP A 89 -7.99 10.06 4.43
N SER A 90 -7.86 10.03 3.13
CA SER A 90 -7.56 8.82 2.37
C SER A 90 -6.72 9.14 1.16
N VAL A 91 -5.89 8.18 0.75
CA VAL A 91 -5.10 8.24 -0.47
C VAL A 91 -5.36 6.97 -1.26
N LEU A 92 -5.70 7.13 -2.53
CA LEU A 92 -5.84 6.05 -3.50
C LEU A 92 -4.68 6.08 -4.48
N VAL A 93 -4.14 4.92 -4.76
CA VAL A 93 -3.10 4.71 -5.76
C VAL A 93 -3.62 3.71 -6.79
N PHE A 94 -3.55 4.07 -8.06
CA PHE A 94 -3.78 3.15 -9.18
C PHE A 94 -2.46 2.91 -9.89
N GLY A 95 -2.24 1.69 -10.31
CA GLY A 95 -1.01 1.32 -11.00
C GLY A 95 -1.02 -0.11 -11.48
N GLN A 96 0.16 -0.56 -11.85
CA GLN A 96 0.39 -1.92 -12.31
C GLN A 96 1.40 -2.61 -11.42
N ALA A 97 1.06 -3.81 -10.99
CA ALA A 97 1.86 -4.66 -10.13
C ALA A 97 2.54 -5.77 -10.93
N HIS A 98 3.76 -6.07 -10.57
CA HIS A 98 4.49 -7.25 -11.04
C HIS A 98 5.32 -7.85 -9.91
N ILE A 99 5.67 -9.12 -10.05
CA ILE A 99 6.47 -9.82 -9.06
C ILE A 99 7.93 -9.70 -9.44
N LEU A 100 8.77 -9.21 -8.51
CA LEU A 100 10.22 -9.14 -8.73
C LEU A 100 10.85 -10.54 -8.61
N ASP A 101 11.58 -10.95 -9.63
CA ASP A 101 12.31 -12.21 -9.65
C ASP A 101 13.82 -12.01 -9.37
N ASP A 102 14.37 -10.82 -9.65
CA ASP A 102 15.76 -10.52 -9.45
C ASP A 102 16.15 -10.42 -7.97
N PHE A 103 17.14 -11.19 -7.55
CA PHE A 103 17.63 -11.26 -6.17
C PHE A 103 18.09 -9.90 -5.63
N ASN A 104 18.82 -9.12 -6.44
CA ASN A 104 19.36 -7.83 -6.02
C ASN A 104 18.23 -6.79 -5.86
N LEU A 105 17.23 -6.80 -6.74
CA LEU A 105 16.06 -5.92 -6.64
C LEU A 105 15.21 -6.28 -5.42
N LYS A 106 15.01 -7.57 -5.13
CA LYS A 106 14.33 -8.04 -3.91
C LYS A 106 15.07 -7.59 -2.66
N THR A 107 16.39 -7.73 -2.65
CA THR A 107 17.23 -7.31 -1.53
C THR A 107 17.11 -5.80 -1.29
N ALA A 108 17.18 -4.99 -2.35
CA ALA A 108 17.04 -3.55 -2.25
C ALA A 108 15.67 -3.15 -1.70
N ALA A 109 14.59 -3.78 -2.17
CA ALA A 109 13.25 -3.53 -1.65
C ALA A 109 13.12 -3.90 -0.16
N LEU A 110 13.65 -5.04 0.27
CA LEU A 110 13.62 -5.48 1.67
C LEU A 110 14.39 -4.52 2.60
N LYS A 111 15.49 -3.92 2.13
CA LYS A 111 16.20 -2.88 2.88
C LYS A 111 15.34 -1.66 3.16
N LEU A 112 14.47 -1.24 2.21
CA LEU A 112 13.52 -0.16 2.43
C LEU A 112 12.49 -0.49 3.53
N PHE A 113 12.07 -1.76 3.65
CA PHE A 113 11.23 -2.20 4.77
C PHE A 113 11.95 -2.09 6.12
N ILE A 114 13.22 -2.45 6.16
CA ILE A 114 14.04 -2.27 7.37
C ILE A 114 14.08 -0.80 7.78
N GLU A 115 14.35 0.10 6.85
CA GLU A 115 14.40 1.53 7.10
C GLU A 115 13.06 2.09 7.62
N LYS A 116 11.94 1.65 7.05
CA LYS A 116 10.62 2.13 7.45
C LYS A 116 10.12 1.57 8.78
N TYR A 117 10.31 0.26 9.02
CA TYR A 117 9.64 -0.45 10.12
C TYR A 117 10.55 -0.80 11.29
N SER A 118 11.87 -0.76 11.10
CA SER A 118 12.79 -1.08 12.17
C SER A 118 13.18 0.18 12.94
N HIS A 119 13.05 0.08 14.25
CA HIS A 119 13.57 1.05 15.21
C HIS A 119 14.69 0.44 16.07
N LYS A 120 15.24 -0.71 15.67
CA LYS A 120 16.24 -1.45 16.43
C LYS A 120 17.57 -1.48 15.67
N ASP A 121 18.64 -1.16 16.38
CA ASP A 121 20.01 -1.25 15.85
C ASP A 121 20.51 -2.71 15.72
N ASN A 122 19.75 -3.69 16.20
CA ASN A 122 20.12 -5.10 16.29
C ASN A 122 19.20 -6.02 15.48
N LEU A 123 19.05 -5.73 14.18
CA LEU A 123 18.43 -6.68 13.28
C LEU A 123 19.41 -7.77 12.90
N SER A 124 18.94 -9.02 12.86
CA SER A 124 19.69 -10.09 12.23
C SER A 124 19.94 -9.77 10.76
N PRO A 125 21.15 -10.02 10.22
CA PRO A 125 21.39 -9.88 8.79
C PRO A 125 20.41 -10.73 7.98
N MET A 126 19.97 -10.24 6.82
CA MET A 126 19.16 -11.02 5.90
C MET A 126 20.00 -12.17 5.33
N ASP A 127 19.49 -13.40 5.51
CA ASP A 127 20.03 -14.60 4.87
C ASP A 127 19.56 -14.65 3.41
N PRO A 128 20.38 -15.15 2.45
CA PRO A 128 19.94 -15.38 1.09
C PRO A 128 18.65 -16.21 0.99
N ASN A 129 18.44 -17.19 1.84
CA ASN A 129 17.21 -17.98 1.90
C ASN A 129 15.99 -17.13 2.27
N ASP A 130 16.14 -16.14 3.15
CA ASP A 130 15.05 -15.23 3.51
C ASP A 130 14.59 -14.41 2.29
N ILE A 131 15.54 -13.99 1.46
CA ILE A 131 15.29 -13.23 0.24
C ILE A 131 14.65 -14.11 -0.84
N GLU A 132 15.12 -15.34 -1.01
CA GLU A 132 14.57 -16.30 -1.98
C GLU A 132 13.14 -16.72 -1.65
N ASN A 133 12.83 -16.89 -0.36
CA ASN A 133 11.54 -17.39 0.11
C ASN A 133 10.46 -16.30 0.31
N VAL A 134 10.71 -15.07 -0.11
CA VAL A 134 9.74 -13.98 -0.10
C VAL A 134 9.45 -13.48 -1.51
N ALA A 135 8.20 -13.17 -1.80
CA ALA A 135 7.84 -12.43 -2.99
C ALA A 135 7.87 -10.93 -2.71
N ILE A 136 8.38 -10.16 -3.66
CA ILE A 136 8.24 -8.70 -3.66
C ILE A 136 7.33 -8.30 -4.81
N ILE A 137 6.23 -7.66 -4.47
CA ILE A 137 5.33 -7.03 -5.42
C ILE A 137 5.83 -5.60 -5.61
N ASP A 138 6.17 -5.25 -6.83
CA ASP A 138 6.51 -3.89 -7.26
C ASP A 138 5.32 -3.29 -8.00
N ILE A 139 4.79 -2.21 -7.49
CA ILE A 139 3.70 -1.45 -8.10
C ILE A 139 4.27 -0.17 -8.70
N THR A 140 4.22 -0.05 -10.02
CA THR A 140 4.48 1.20 -10.71
C THR A 140 3.22 2.07 -10.64
N ILE A 141 3.34 3.23 -10.04
CA ILE A 141 2.20 4.12 -9.80
C ILE A 141 1.87 4.91 -11.06
N GLU A 142 0.61 4.82 -11.50
CA GLU A 142 0.07 5.60 -12.62
C GLU A 142 -0.67 6.85 -12.13
N ASN A 143 -1.38 6.74 -11.02
CA ASN A 143 -2.16 7.84 -10.44
C ASN A 143 -2.17 7.78 -8.91
N ILE A 144 -2.03 8.95 -8.28
CA ILE A 144 -2.21 9.15 -6.84
C ILE A 144 -3.29 10.23 -6.66
N SER A 145 -4.31 9.95 -5.86
CA SER A 145 -5.31 10.93 -5.47
C SER A 145 -5.57 10.87 -3.97
N GLY A 146 -5.55 12.01 -3.33
CA GLY A 146 -5.82 12.12 -1.91
C GLY A 146 -7.07 12.94 -1.65
N LYS A 147 -7.80 12.61 -0.61
CA LYS A 147 -9.03 13.27 -0.19
C LYS A 147 -9.07 13.42 1.32
N ALA A 148 -9.51 14.55 1.79
CA ALA A 148 -9.73 14.83 3.20
C ALA A 148 -11.12 15.43 3.43
N ASN A 149 -11.66 15.15 4.62
CA ASN A 149 -12.91 15.69 5.12
C ASN A 149 -12.73 16.08 6.59
N TYR A 150 -12.12 17.26 6.80
CA TYR A 150 -11.93 17.90 8.12
C TYR A 150 -11.66 19.39 7.95
#